data_775a4428597d834711f3442a2b491f03
#
_entry.id   775a4428597d834711f3442a2b491f03
#
_cell.length_a   1.000
_cell.length_b   1.000
_cell.length_c   1.000
_cell.angle_alpha   90.00
_cell.angle_beta   90.00
_cell.angle_gamma   90.00
#
_symmetry.space_group_name_H-M   'P 1'
#
loop_
_entity.id
_entity.type
_entity.pdbx_description
1 polymer ?
#
loop_
_entity_poly.entity_id
_entity_poly.type
_entity_poly.pdbx_seq_one_letter_code
_entity_poly.pdbx_strand_id
1 'polypeptide(L)'
;KEVLIDERDKYLASHIWKSEGNKILAVLGAGHLPGVQAHLEKIAAGTESSDTEEISVVPPKKIGAKIAGWIIPTIIVGLIVLGFVIGGQKIGSKMALSWFLWNAIPASIGTAIAAGHPLAILAGFVAAPFTSLCPFIGVGVVTGISQAILCKPKVQDMEKLSDDASSIRGFYKNRLLRVLLVFVLSSIGSSIGTFIGGADVAAKFTEAFNQTENLPQMPINE
;
A
#
# COMPACT_ATOMS: atom_id res chain seq x y z
N LYS A 1 3.01 -12.20 -20.14
CA LYS A 1 4.16 -13.09 -19.83
C LYS A 1 5.45 -12.55 -20.43
N GLU A 2 5.42 -12.10 -21.70
CA GLU A 2 6.59 -11.58 -22.44
C GLU A 2 7.26 -10.41 -21.71
N VAL A 3 6.50 -9.35 -21.40
CA VAL A 3 7.03 -8.12 -20.76
C VAL A 3 7.62 -8.36 -19.35
N LEU A 4 7.13 -9.34 -18.59
CA LEU A 4 7.55 -9.52 -17.19
C LEU A 4 8.67 -10.53 -17.00
N ILE A 5 8.86 -11.46 -17.92
CA ILE A 5 9.84 -12.54 -17.78
C ILE A 5 10.88 -12.44 -18.90
N ASP A 6 10.44 -12.42 -20.15
CA ASP A 6 11.32 -12.48 -21.31
C ASP A 6 12.23 -11.24 -21.43
N GLU A 7 11.67 -10.01 -21.27
CA GLU A 7 12.49 -8.79 -21.27
C GLU A 7 13.52 -8.76 -20.11
N ARG A 8 13.15 -9.32 -18.94
CA ARG A 8 14.07 -9.44 -17.82
C ARG A 8 15.16 -10.47 -18.10
N ASP A 9 14.83 -11.59 -18.73
CA ASP A 9 15.79 -12.61 -19.11
C ASP A 9 16.77 -12.08 -20.16
N LYS A 10 16.27 -11.33 -21.16
CA LYS A 10 17.09 -10.61 -22.12
C LYS A 10 18.00 -9.57 -21.47
N TYR A 11 17.48 -8.78 -20.53
CA TYR A 11 18.27 -7.79 -19.78
C TYR A 11 19.40 -8.46 -19.00
N LEU A 12 19.11 -9.53 -18.27
CA LEU A 12 20.10 -10.30 -17.51
C LEU A 12 21.16 -10.92 -18.43
N ALA A 13 20.73 -11.54 -19.52
CA ALA A 13 21.64 -12.14 -20.51
C ALA A 13 22.60 -11.10 -21.11
N SER A 14 22.07 -9.92 -21.48
CA SER A 14 22.87 -8.83 -22.03
C SER A 14 23.91 -8.31 -21.05
N HIS A 15 23.58 -8.20 -19.76
CA HIS A 15 24.52 -7.78 -18.73
C HIS A 15 25.59 -8.85 -18.44
N ILE A 16 25.21 -10.12 -18.45
CA ILE A 16 26.18 -11.24 -18.34
C ILE A 16 27.12 -11.23 -19.54
N TRP A 17 26.60 -11.04 -20.74
CA TRP A 17 27.41 -10.99 -21.97
C TRP A 17 28.41 -9.83 -21.98
N LYS A 18 28.01 -8.66 -21.49
CA LYS A 18 28.85 -7.46 -21.40
C LYS A 18 29.84 -7.48 -20.21
N SER A 19 29.76 -8.46 -19.32
CA SER A 19 30.64 -8.55 -18.15
C SER A 19 32.08 -8.87 -18.57
N GLU A 20 33.05 -8.20 -17.95
CA GLU A 20 34.46 -8.41 -18.20
C GLU A 20 34.98 -9.57 -17.35
N GLY A 21 35.86 -10.40 -17.94
CA GLY A 21 36.54 -11.48 -17.21
C GLY A 21 36.73 -12.76 -18.03
N ASN A 22 37.72 -13.57 -17.68
CA ASN A 22 37.97 -14.86 -18.33
C ASN A 22 37.00 -15.96 -17.88
N LYS A 23 36.39 -15.79 -16.70
CA LYS A 23 35.36 -16.69 -16.16
C LYS A 23 34.31 -15.85 -15.43
N ILE A 24 33.07 -16.01 -15.80
CA ILE A 24 31.93 -15.28 -15.23
C ILE A 24 31.05 -16.27 -14.52
N LEU A 25 30.77 -16.03 -13.24
CA LEU A 25 29.77 -16.75 -12.46
C LEU A 25 28.54 -15.87 -12.26
N ALA A 26 27.43 -16.21 -12.90
CA ALA A 26 26.16 -15.54 -12.72
C ALA A 26 25.26 -16.36 -11.77
N VAL A 27 24.74 -15.73 -10.71
CA VAL A 27 23.79 -16.34 -9.78
C VAL A 27 22.41 -15.77 -10.06
N LEU A 28 21.50 -16.61 -10.52
CA LEU A 28 20.16 -16.25 -10.98
C LEU A 28 19.10 -17.04 -10.24
N GLY A 29 17.87 -16.49 -10.18
CA GLY A 29 16.71 -17.27 -9.77
C GLY A 29 16.45 -18.40 -10.76
N ALA A 30 16.10 -19.60 -10.26
CA ALA A 30 15.94 -20.80 -11.09
C ALA A 30 14.94 -20.61 -12.25
N GLY A 31 13.91 -19.79 -12.07
CA GLY A 31 12.93 -19.47 -13.10
C GLY A 31 13.46 -18.67 -14.29
N HIS A 32 14.57 -17.94 -14.12
CA HIS A 32 15.20 -17.13 -15.16
C HIS A 32 16.25 -17.90 -15.99
N LEU A 33 16.77 -19.01 -15.43
CA LEU A 33 17.89 -19.72 -16.03
C LEU A 33 17.64 -20.17 -17.49
N PRO A 34 16.51 -20.82 -17.85
CA PRO A 34 16.27 -21.23 -19.23
C PRO A 34 16.16 -20.07 -20.22
N GLY A 35 15.49 -18.97 -19.81
CA GLY A 35 15.33 -17.79 -20.65
C GLY A 35 16.66 -17.05 -20.87
N VAL A 36 17.43 -16.84 -19.80
CA VAL A 36 18.75 -16.21 -19.87
C VAL A 36 19.70 -17.03 -20.75
N GLN A 37 19.70 -18.37 -20.63
CA GLN A 37 20.50 -19.23 -21.48
C GLN A 37 20.12 -19.10 -22.97
N ALA A 38 18.83 -19.13 -23.28
CA ALA A 38 18.34 -18.99 -24.64
C ALA A 38 18.74 -17.63 -25.27
N HIS A 39 18.67 -16.53 -24.52
CA HIS A 39 19.11 -15.22 -24.98
C HIS A 39 20.64 -15.14 -25.17
N LEU A 40 21.44 -15.74 -24.27
CA LEU A 40 22.89 -15.82 -24.41
C LEU A 40 23.29 -16.58 -25.67
N GLU A 41 22.62 -17.71 -25.97
CA GLU A 41 22.86 -18.48 -27.20
C GLU A 41 22.56 -17.66 -28.46
N LYS A 42 21.45 -16.90 -28.47
CA LYS A 42 21.10 -16.01 -29.58
C LYS A 42 22.10 -14.85 -29.74
N ILE A 43 22.56 -14.25 -28.65
CA ILE A 43 23.56 -13.19 -28.69
C ILE A 43 24.88 -13.76 -29.22
N ALA A 44 25.33 -14.94 -28.74
CA ALA A 44 26.52 -15.62 -29.22
C ALA A 44 26.43 -15.98 -30.71
N ALA A 45 25.26 -16.36 -31.21
CA ALA A 45 25.00 -16.66 -32.61
C ALA A 45 24.89 -15.38 -33.49
N GLY A 46 24.90 -14.18 -32.90
CA GLY A 46 24.70 -12.91 -33.60
C GLY A 46 23.29 -12.68 -34.12
N THR A 47 22.31 -13.46 -33.67
CA THR A 47 20.91 -13.34 -34.08
C THR A 47 20.12 -12.39 -33.18
N GLU A 48 20.66 -12.00 -32.01
CA GLU A 48 20.06 -11.05 -31.09
C GLU A 48 21.11 -10.02 -30.63
N SER A 49 20.69 -8.75 -30.55
CA SER A 49 21.57 -7.68 -30.02
C SER A 49 21.64 -7.75 -28.49
N SER A 50 22.85 -7.56 -27.93
CA SER A 50 23.07 -7.36 -26.50
C SER A 50 22.67 -5.94 -26.04
N ASP A 51 22.11 -5.11 -26.92
CA ASP A 51 21.63 -3.78 -26.56
C ASP A 51 20.33 -3.86 -25.75
N THR A 52 20.28 -3.08 -24.68
CA THR A 52 19.15 -3.04 -23.74
C THR A 52 18.49 -1.66 -23.67
N GLU A 53 18.88 -0.72 -24.56
CA GLU A 53 18.36 0.65 -24.51
C GLU A 53 16.83 0.68 -24.66
N GLU A 54 16.28 -0.07 -25.59
CA GLU A 54 14.83 -0.13 -25.82
C GLU A 54 14.03 -0.64 -24.61
N ILE A 55 14.54 -1.69 -23.93
CA ILE A 55 13.89 -2.30 -22.77
C ILE A 55 14.22 -1.57 -21.46
N SER A 56 15.20 -0.67 -21.46
CA SER A 56 15.60 0.14 -20.30
C SER A 56 14.82 1.46 -20.22
N VAL A 57 14.09 1.83 -21.27
CA VAL A 57 13.28 3.07 -21.26
C VAL A 57 12.10 2.92 -20.33
N VAL A 58 12.17 3.58 -19.18
CA VAL A 58 11.05 3.66 -18.24
C VAL A 58 10.01 4.66 -18.80
N PRO A 59 8.82 4.20 -19.18
CA PRO A 59 7.80 5.10 -19.70
C PRO A 59 7.44 6.17 -18.66
N PRO A 60 7.28 7.44 -19.05
CA PRO A 60 6.97 8.51 -18.12
C PRO A 60 5.62 8.25 -17.46
N LYS A 61 5.58 8.33 -16.12
CA LYS A 61 4.34 8.16 -15.35
C LYS A 61 3.32 9.22 -15.79
N LYS A 62 2.17 8.79 -16.28
CA LYS A 62 1.07 9.70 -16.66
C LYS A 62 0.71 10.58 -15.47
N ILE A 63 0.72 11.90 -15.67
CA ILE A 63 0.40 12.91 -14.63
C ILE A 63 -0.98 12.63 -14.03
N GLY A 64 -1.96 12.19 -14.84
CA GLY A 64 -3.29 11.83 -14.36
C GLY A 64 -3.31 10.74 -13.28
N ALA A 65 -2.41 9.76 -13.32
CA ALA A 65 -2.33 8.73 -12.28
C ALA A 65 -1.82 9.28 -10.93
N LYS A 66 -0.98 10.34 -10.95
CA LYS A 66 -0.52 11.02 -9.73
C LYS A 66 -1.64 11.84 -9.11
N ILE A 67 -2.44 12.55 -9.93
CA ILE A 67 -3.54 13.39 -9.47
C ILE A 67 -4.68 12.53 -8.94
N ALA A 68 -5.01 11.42 -9.59
CA ALA A 68 -6.10 10.53 -9.18
C ALA A 68 -5.97 10.05 -7.71
N GLY A 69 -4.75 9.81 -7.23
CA GLY A 69 -4.50 9.42 -5.84
C GLY A 69 -4.87 10.48 -4.80
N TRP A 70 -4.90 11.75 -5.18
CA TRP A 70 -5.22 12.87 -4.29
C TRP A 70 -6.70 13.26 -4.27
N ILE A 71 -7.51 12.72 -5.18
CA ILE A 71 -8.94 13.08 -5.29
C ILE A 71 -9.68 12.74 -3.99
N ILE A 72 -9.60 11.49 -3.53
CA ILE A 72 -10.31 11.03 -2.33
C ILE A 72 -9.85 11.77 -1.08
N PRO A 73 -8.54 11.86 -0.77
CA PRO A 73 -8.04 12.64 0.35
C PRO A 73 -8.54 14.10 0.35
N THR A 74 -8.48 14.76 -0.80
CA THR A 74 -8.91 16.17 -0.92
C THR A 74 -10.40 16.32 -0.67
N ILE A 75 -11.23 15.41 -1.18
CA ILE A 75 -12.68 15.43 -0.93
C ILE A 75 -12.96 15.28 0.57
N ILE A 76 -12.36 14.29 1.24
CA ILE A 76 -12.60 14.02 2.66
C ILE A 76 -12.18 15.20 3.53
N VAL A 77 -10.97 15.71 3.31
CA VAL A 77 -10.47 16.88 4.05
C VAL A 77 -11.34 18.10 3.77
N GLY A 78 -11.72 18.32 2.51
CA GLY A 78 -12.61 19.40 2.11
C GLY A 78 -13.97 19.32 2.81
N LEU A 79 -14.61 18.15 2.88
CA LEU A 79 -15.88 17.96 3.58
C LEU A 79 -15.75 18.24 5.09
N ILE A 80 -14.66 17.80 5.72
CA ILE A 80 -14.42 18.06 7.15
C ILE A 80 -14.24 19.57 7.40
N VAL A 81 -13.44 20.25 6.57
CA VAL A 81 -13.22 21.70 6.67
C VAL A 81 -14.52 22.45 6.46
N LEU A 82 -15.31 22.12 5.43
CA LEU A 82 -16.63 22.70 5.21
C LEU A 82 -17.57 22.42 6.37
N GLY A 83 -17.51 21.23 6.99
CA GLY A 83 -18.25 20.92 8.20
C GLY A 83 -17.94 21.84 9.38
N PHE A 84 -16.68 22.28 9.50
CA PHE A 84 -16.30 23.31 10.49
C PHE A 84 -16.85 24.70 10.13
N VAL A 85 -16.82 25.04 8.84
CA VAL A 85 -17.26 26.38 8.37
C VAL A 85 -18.79 26.53 8.47
N ILE A 86 -19.53 25.53 8.00
CA ILE A 86 -20.99 25.57 7.90
C ILE A 86 -21.65 25.17 9.23
N GLY A 87 -21.19 24.06 9.82
CA GLY A 87 -21.79 23.46 11.00
C GLY A 87 -21.09 23.83 12.32
N GLY A 88 -20.05 24.67 12.24
CA GLY A 88 -19.29 25.09 13.40
C GLY A 88 -18.45 23.98 14.02
N GLN A 89 -17.83 24.30 15.16
CA GLN A 89 -16.91 23.40 15.85
C GLN A 89 -17.54 22.04 16.24
N LYS A 90 -18.84 22.05 16.60
CA LYS A 90 -19.54 20.84 17.05
C LYS A 90 -19.69 19.79 15.94
N ILE A 91 -20.01 20.22 14.73
CA ILE A 91 -20.20 19.32 13.58
C ILE A 91 -18.85 18.92 12.98
N GLY A 92 -17.97 19.88 12.73
CA GLY A 92 -16.65 19.60 12.21
C GLY A 92 -15.84 18.62 13.07
N SER A 93 -15.89 18.77 14.41
CA SER A 93 -15.21 17.84 15.31
C SER A 93 -15.84 16.44 15.31
N LYS A 94 -17.16 16.33 15.19
CA LYS A 94 -17.83 15.03 15.02
C LYS A 94 -17.41 14.31 13.75
N MET A 95 -17.32 15.05 12.61
CA MET A 95 -16.87 14.50 11.34
C MET A 95 -15.41 14.04 11.40
N ALA A 96 -14.52 14.87 11.97
CA ALA A 96 -13.12 14.53 12.14
C ALA A 96 -12.92 13.32 13.06
N LEU A 97 -13.62 13.25 14.18
CA LEU A 97 -13.59 12.11 15.10
C LEU A 97 -14.12 10.83 14.45
N SER A 98 -15.21 10.95 13.69
CA SER A 98 -15.78 9.83 12.95
C SER A 98 -14.79 9.28 11.93
N TRP A 99 -14.18 10.14 11.11
CA TRP A 99 -13.11 9.75 10.20
C TRP A 99 -11.98 9.03 10.92
N PHE A 100 -11.54 9.59 12.05
CA PHE A 100 -10.46 9.01 12.85
C PHE A 100 -10.83 7.59 13.32
N LEU A 101 -11.99 7.42 13.95
CA LEU A 101 -12.39 6.14 14.54
C LEU A 101 -12.67 5.06 13.49
N TRP A 102 -13.34 5.42 12.37
CA TRP A 102 -13.60 4.46 11.30
C TRP A 102 -12.33 3.96 10.60
N ASN A 103 -11.25 4.74 10.57
CA ASN A 103 -9.97 4.26 10.06
C ASN A 103 -9.14 3.54 11.14
N ALA A 104 -9.08 4.07 12.35
CA ALA A 104 -8.25 3.55 13.43
C ALA A 104 -8.70 2.16 13.92
N ILE A 105 -10.00 2.00 14.18
CA ILE A 105 -10.54 0.77 14.79
C ILE A 105 -10.39 -0.44 13.86
N PRO A 106 -10.86 -0.43 12.60
CA PRO A 106 -10.74 -1.60 11.73
C PRO A 106 -9.28 -1.96 11.40
N ALA A 107 -8.39 -0.97 11.22
CA ALA A 107 -6.97 -1.21 11.01
C ALA A 107 -6.32 -1.91 12.23
N SER A 108 -6.68 -1.47 13.44
CA SER A 108 -6.21 -2.08 14.68
C SER A 108 -6.74 -3.50 14.87
N ILE A 109 -8.02 -3.72 14.56
CA ILE A 109 -8.63 -5.06 14.58
C ILE A 109 -7.92 -5.97 13.58
N GLY A 110 -7.66 -5.52 12.36
CA GLY A 110 -6.89 -6.28 11.37
C GLY A 110 -5.49 -6.66 11.86
N THR A 111 -4.79 -5.72 12.49
CA THR A 111 -3.48 -5.98 13.11
C THR A 111 -3.58 -6.98 14.26
N ALA A 112 -4.62 -6.89 15.09
CA ALA A 112 -4.86 -7.81 16.20
C ALA A 112 -5.20 -9.24 15.71
N ILE A 113 -6.04 -9.37 14.70
CA ILE A 113 -6.36 -10.66 14.05
C ILE A 113 -5.09 -11.31 13.50
N ALA A 114 -4.16 -10.53 12.95
CA ALA A 114 -2.86 -11.01 12.49
C ALA A 114 -1.92 -11.43 13.64
N ALA A 115 -2.37 -11.41 14.89
CA ALA A 115 -1.54 -11.61 16.08
C ALA A 115 -0.32 -10.65 16.11
N GLY A 116 -0.53 -9.40 15.71
CA GLY A 116 0.46 -8.35 15.76
C GLY A 116 0.83 -7.97 17.19
N HIS A 117 2.06 -7.46 17.36
CA HIS A 117 2.52 -6.98 18.66
C HIS A 117 1.64 -5.81 19.13
N PRO A 118 1.34 -5.67 20.46
CA PRO A 118 0.48 -4.59 20.98
C PRO A 118 0.91 -3.19 20.54
N LEU A 119 2.20 -2.91 20.46
CA LEU A 119 2.72 -1.63 19.96
C LEU A 119 2.50 -1.46 18.44
N ALA A 120 2.46 -2.55 17.66
CA ALA A 120 2.11 -2.48 16.23
C ALA A 120 0.61 -2.20 16.05
N ILE A 121 -0.24 -2.74 16.94
CA ILE A 121 -1.69 -2.43 16.99
C ILE A 121 -1.89 -0.95 17.30
N LEU A 122 -1.19 -0.42 18.32
CA LEU A 122 -1.24 1.00 18.68
C LEU A 122 -0.72 1.89 17.54
N ALA A 123 0.37 1.50 16.89
CA ALA A 123 0.89 2.23 15.73
C ALA A 123 -0.14 2.27 14.58
N GLY A 124 -0.84 1.17 14.33
CA GLY A 124 -1.93 1.09 13.37
C GLY A 124 -3.11 2.01 13.73
N PHE A 125 -3.50 2.00 15.01
CA PHE A 125 -4.57 2.88 15.53
C PHE A 125 -4.27 4.36 15.29
N VAL A 126 -3.06 4.79 15.61
CA VAL A 126 -2.68 6.21 15.47
C VAL A 126 -2.43 6.57 14.00
N ALA A 127 -1.77 5.70 13.24
CA ALA A 127 -1.35 6.01 11.88
C ALA A 127 -2.46 5.88 10.82
N ALA A 128 -3.44 4.96 11.01
CA ALA A 128 -4.43 4.66 10.00
C ALA A 128 -5.22 5.89 9.50
N PRO A 129 -5.75 6.80 10.34
CA PRO A 129 -6.49 7.96 9.88
C PRO A 129 -5.71 8.91 8.99
N PHE A 130 -4.40 9.01 9.22
CA PHE A 130 -3.50 9.87 8.44
C PHE A 130 -3.00 9.20 7.17
N THR A 131 -2.64 7.92 7.26
CA THR A 131 -2.17 7.15 6.10
C THR A 131 -3.28 6.89 5.09
N SER A 132 -4.55 6.84 5.51
CA SER A 132 -5.71 6.75 4.59
C SER A 132 -5.85 8.00 3.72
N LEU A 133 -5.34 9.16 4.17
CA LEU A 133 -5.29 10.40 3.41
C LEU A 133 -3.99 10.55 2.60
N CYS A 134 -3.06 9.60 2.69
CA CYS A 134 -1.80 9.63 1.97
C CYS A 134 -1.81 8.59 0.84
N PRO A 135 -1.70 9.00 -0.43
CA PRO A 135 -1.72 8.06 -1.56
C PRO A 135 -0.43 7.24 -1.71
N PHE A 136 0.62 7.52 -0.92
CA PHE A 136 1.93 6.89 -1.06
C PHE A 136 2.21 5.82 0.00
N ILE A 137 1.69 6.00 1.22
CA ILE A 137 2.00 5.13 2.35
C ILE A 137 0.70 4.67 2.99
N GLY A 138 0.42 3.38 2.89
CA GLY A 138 -0.71 2.76 3.59
C GLY A 138 -0.35 2.38 5.03
N VAL A 139 -1.36 2.22 5.88
CA VAL A 139 -1.18 1.81 7.28
C VAL A 139 -0.45 0.49 7.42
N GLY A 140 -0.62 -0.44 6.46
CA GLY A 140 0.09 -1.72 6.45
C GLY A 140 1.61 -1.58 6.46
N VAL A 141 2.15 -0.56 5.80
CA VAL A 141 3.60 -0.27 5.83
C VAL A 141 4.02 0.09 7.26
N VAL A 142 3.27 0.97 7.92
CA VAL A 142 3.57 1.41 9.29
C VAL A 142 3.47 0.24 10.28
N THR A 143 2.38 -0.53 10.23
CA THR A 143 2.15 -1.68 11.12
C THR A 143 3.13 -2.81 10.83
N GLY A 144 3.40 -3.10 9.55
CA GLY A 144 4.35 -4.13 9.13
C GLY A 144 5.78 -3.82 9.55
N ILE A 145 6.25 -2.58 9.36
CA ILE A 145 7.57 -2.14 9.82
C ILE A 145 7.63 -2.20 11.35
N SER A 146 6.61 -1.69 12.05
CA SER A 146 6.55 -1.77 13.52
C SER A 146 6.63 -3.22 13.98
N GLN A 147 5.89 -4.13 13.36
CA GLN A 147 5.93 -5.56 13.66
C GLN A 147 7.31 -6.17 13.40
N ALA A 148 7.94 -5.82 12.27
CA ALA A 148 9.26 -6.33 11.90
C ALA A 148 10.35 -5.87 12.88
N ILE A 149 10.29 -4.63 13.35
CA ILE A 149 11.24 -4.08 14.34
C ILE A 149 11.06 -4.75 15.69
N LEU A 150 9.81 -4.91 16.15
CA LEU A 150 9.49 -5.46 17.46
C LEU A 150 9.65 -6.99 17.53
N CYS A 151 9.33 -7.68 16.44
CA CYS A 151 9.40 -9.13 16.32
C CYS A 151 10.31 -9.54 15.16
N LYS A 152 11.60 -9.20 15.24
CA LYS A 152 12.59 -9.40 14.18
C LYS A 152 12.52 -10.81 13.59
N PRO A 153 12.32 -10.95 12.24
CA PRO A 153 12.42 -12.22 11.54
C PRO A 153 13.84 -12.81 11.69
N LYS A 154 13.93 -14.13 11.78
CA LYS A 154 15.20 -14.86 11.85
C LYS A 154 15.49 -15.49 10.49
N VAL A 155 16.76 -15.86 10.25
CA VAL A 155 17.17 -16.60 9.03
C VAL A 155 16.36 -17.89 8.87
N GLN A 156 16.08 -18.61 9.96
CA GLN A 156 15.25 -19.82 9.95
C GLN A 156 13.82 -19.56 9.47
N ASP A 157 13.26 -18.36 9.71
CA ASP A 157 11.93 -17.99 9.22
C ASP A 157 11.95 -17.83 7.68
N MET A 158 13.08 -17.43 7.10
CA MET A 158 13.26 -17.34 5.64
C MET A 158 13.47 -18.73 5.02
N GLU A 159 14.27 -19.60 5.63
CA GLU A 159 14.51 -20.97 5.16
C GLU A 159 13.24 -21.81 5.11
N LYS A 160 12.36 -21.64 6.11
CA LYS A 160 11.08 -22.35 6.21
C LYS A 160 9.91 -21.64 5.54
N LEU A 161 10.17 -20.55 4.83
CA LEU A 161 9.11 -19.70 4.26
C LEU A 161 8.16 -20.49 3.35
N SER A 162 8.70 -21.32 2.46
CA SER A 162 7.92 -22.10 1.51
C SER A 162 7.00 -23.11 2.19
N ASP A 163 7.51 -23.80 3.20
CA ASP A 163 6.77 -24.81 3.95
C ASP A 163 5.70 -24.18 4.83
N ASP A 164 6.06 -23.12 5.56
CA ASP A 164 5.15 -22.40 6.46
C ASP A 164 4.05 -21.65 5.67
N ALA A 165 4.34 -21.14 4.47
CA ALA A 165 3.36 -20.45 3.63
C ALA A 165 2.25 -21.38 3.10
N SER A 166 2.45 -22.69 3.13
CA SER A 166 1.46 -23.68 2.70
C SER A 166 0.32 -23.88 3.70
N SER A 167 0.40 -23.31 4.91
CA SER A 167 -0.59 -23.51 5.98
C SER A 167 -0.94 -22.24 6.72
N ILE A 168 -2.22 -22.09 7.11
CA ILE A 168 -2.69 -20.94 7.92
C ILE A 168 -1.90 -20.85 9.23
N ARG A 169 -1.60 -21.99 9.86
CA ARG A 169 -0.82 -22.03 11.10
C ARG A 169 0.60 -21.51 10.90
N GLY A 170 1.20 -21.74 9.74
CA GLY A 170 2.52 -21.24 9.37
C GLY A 170 2.57 -19.71 9.32
N PHE A 171 1.52 -19.04 8.81
CA PHE A 171 1.44 -17.57 8.81
C PHE A 171 1.50 -16.97 10.22
N TYR A 172 0.94 -17.65 11.22
CA TYR A 172 0.99 -17.18 12.61
C TYR A 172 2.26 -17.60 13.33
N LYS A 173 2.93 -18.68 12.93
CA LYS A 173 4.14 -19.20 13.57
C LYS A 173 5.41 -18.52 13.05
N ASN A 174 5.52 -18.36 11.75
CA ASN A 174 6.67 -17.74 11.07
C ASN A 174 6.62 -16.23 11.24
N ARG A 175 7.70 -15.63 11.75
CA ARG A 175 7.73 -14.18 12.03
C ARG A 175 7.66 -13.34 10.77
N LEU A 176 8.29 -13.78 9.67
CA LEU A 176 8.25 -13.05 8.40
C LEU A 176 6.85 -13.07 7.79
N LEU A 177 6.19 -14.24 7.76
CA LEU A 177 4.82 -14.36 7.29
C LEU A 177 3.83 -13.57 8.18
N ARG A 178 4.08 -13.52 9.48
CA ARG A 178 3.28 -12.69 10.40
C ARG A 178 3.41 -11.20 10.11
N VAL A 179 4.60 -10.71 9.76
CA VAL A 179 4.79 -9.31 9.32
C VAL A 179 3.95 -9.03 8.08
N LEU A 180 3.96 -9.95 7.08
CA LEU A 180 3.12 -9.83 5.89
C LEU A 180 1.62 -9.88 6.23
N LEU A 181 1.23 -10.76 7.14
CA LEU A 181 -0.17 -10.87 7.58
C LEU A 181 -0.65 -9.60 8.28
N VAL A 182 0.18 -9.01 9.15
CA VAL A 182 -0.08 -7.71 9.80
C VAL A 182 -0.24 -6.62 8.74
N PHE A 183 0.67 -6.55 7.78
CA PHE A 183 0.60 -5.60 6.66
C PHE A 183 -0.72 -5.73 5.88
N VAL A 184 -1.09 -6.93 5.49
CA VAL A 184 -2.28 -7.19 4.67
C VAL A 184 -3.57 -6.91 5.45
N LEU A 185 -3.73 -7.49 6.65
CA LEU A 185 -4.97 -7.37 7.41
C LEU A 185 -5.20 -5.95 7.94
N SER A 186 -4.16 -5.21 8.33
CA SER A 186 -4.30 -3.80 8.69
C SER A 186 -4.68 -2.93 7.49
N SER A 187 -4.13 -3.22 6.30
CA SER A 187 -4.49 -2.52 5.06
C SER A 187 -5.96 -2.78 4.67
N ILE A 188 -6.42 -4.01 4.76
CA ILE A 188 -7.82 -4.36 4.52
C ILE A 188 -8.73 -3.63 5.53
N GLY A 189 -8.39 -3.67 6.81
CA GLY A 189 -9.15 -2.97 7.85
C GLY A 189 -9.24 -1.47 7.58
N SER A 190 -8.12 -0.82 7.23
CA SER A 190 -8.10 0.61 6.89
C SER A 190 -8.89 0.91 5.62
N SER A 191 -8.86 0.04 4.62
CA SER A 191 -9.67 0.21 3.40
C SER A 191 -11.17 0.18 3.72
N ILE A 192 -11.61 -0.80 4.50
CA ILE A 192 -13.00 -0.88 4.98
C ILE A 192 -13.35 0.40 5.76
N GLY A 193 -12.47 0.81 6.67
CA GLY A 193 -12.65 2.03 7.45
C GLY A 193 -12.74 3.30 6.60
N THR A 194 -11.95 3.39 5.53
CA THR A 194 -11.98 4.52 4.59
C THR A 194 -13.33 4.61 3.86
N PHE A 195 -13.88 3.48 3.40
CA PHE A 195 -15.18 3.48 2.74
C PHE A 195 -16.31 3.86 3.69
N ILE A 196 -16.37 3.24 4.87
CA ILE A 196 -17.42 3.50 5.85
C ILE A 196 -17.27 4.92 6.41
N GLY A 197 -16.07 5.33 6.79
CA GLY A 197 -15.79 6.65 7.32
C GLY A 197 -16.04 7.76 6.30
N GLY A 198 -15.73 7.55 5.03
CA GLY A 198 -16.04 8.47 3.96
C GLY A 198 -17.55 8.66 3.78
N ALA A 199 -18.31 7.57 3.76
CA ALA A 199 -19.76 7.61 3.67
C ALA A 199 -20.39 8.32 4.90
N ASP A 200 -19.91 8.05 6.10
CA ASP A 200 -20.39 8.65 7.34
C ASP A 200 -20.07 10.16 7.43
N VAL A 201 -18.87 10.57 7.00
CA VAL A 201 -18.50 11.99 6.88
C VAL A 201 -19.41 12.71 5.89
N ALA A 202 -19.67 12.12 4.72
CA ALA A 202 -20.57 12.68 3.71
C ALA A 202 -22.01 12.81 4.22
N ALA A 203 -22.54 11.80 4.93
CA ALA A 203 -23.87 11.84 5.54
C ALA A 203 -23.99 12.98 6.56
N LYS A 204 -23.02 13.09 7.48
CA LYS A 204 -23.00 14.16 8.50
C LYS A 204 -22.88 15.55 7.86
N PHE A 205 -22.15 15.68 6.77
CA PHE A 205 -22.07 16.92 6.01
C PHE A 205 -23.43 17.30 5.41
N THR A 206 -24.13 16.35 4.79
CA THR A 206 -25.46 16.58 4.21
C THR A 206 -26.49 16.98 5.27
N GLU A 207 -26.47 16.32 6.43
CA GLU A 207 -27.33 16.69 7.57
C GLU A 207 -27.06 18.12 8.04
N ALA A 208 -25.78 18.51 8.16
CA ALA A 208 -25.41 19.85 8.56
C ALA A 208 -25.84 20.91 7.55
N PHE A 209 -25.68 20.62 6.27
CA PHE A 209 -26.09 21.52 5.18
C PHE A 209 -27.61 21.76 5.19
N ASN A 210 -28.39 20.69 5.27
CA ASN A 210 -29.85 20.77 5.32
C ASN A 210 -30.37 21.51 6.56
N GLN A 211 -29.70 21.38 7.73
CA GLN A 211 -30.06 22.12 8.93
C GLN A 211 -29.85 23.63 8.77
N THR A 212 -28.79 24.02 8.03
CA THR A 212 -28.48 25.44 7.80
C THR A 212 -29.47 26.08 6.81
N GLU A 213 -29.90 25.32 5.80
CA GLU A 213 -30.87 25.77 4.80
C GLU A 213 -32.31 25.94 5.37
N ASN A 214 -32.67 25.11 6.35
CA ASN A 214 -34.00 25.12 6.99
C ASN A 214 -34.12 26.07 8.20
N LEU A 215 -33.11 26.90 8.49
CA LEU A 215 -33.24 27.94 9.51
C LEU A 215 -34.24 28.99 9.02
N PRO A 216 -35.30 29.32 9.82
CA PRO A 216 -36.24 30.36 9.44
C PRO A 216 -35.47 31.69 9.29
N GLN A 217 -35.61 32.30 8.13
CA GLN A 217 -35.08 33.64 7.91
C GLN A 217 -35.74 34.56 8.96
N MET A 218 -34.93 35.02 9.93
CA MET A 218 -35.46 36.01 10.87
C MET A 218 -35.85 37.25 10.08
N PRO A 219 -37.08 37.80 10.31
CA PRO A 219 -37.48 39.01 9.64
C PRO A 219 -36.49 40.12 9.99
N ILE A 220 -35.97 40.77 8.97
CA ILE A 220 -35.17 41.96 9.11
C ILE A 220 -36.13 43.04 9.62
N ASN A 221 -36.08 43.34 10.93
CA ASN A 221 -36.78 44.47 11.50
C ASN A 221 -36.09 45.73 10.96
N GLU A 222 -36.81 46.44 10.08
CA GLU A 222 -36.52 47.79 9.66
C GLU A 222 -36.68 48.77 10.81
#